data_e15a2a8e80a9f89246ebb66ee4b9e3ec
#
_entry.id   e15a2a8e80a9f89246ebb66ee4b9e3ec
#
_cell.length_a   1.000
_cell.length_b   1.000
_cell.length_c   1.000
_cell.angle_alpha   90.00
_cell.angle_beta   90.00
_cell.angle_gamma   90.00
#
_symmetry.space_group_name_H-M   'P 1'
#
loop_
_entity.id
_entity.type
_entity.pdbx_description
1 polymer ?
#
loop_
_entity_poly.entity_id
_entity_poly.type
_entity_poly.pdbx_seq_one_letter_code
_entity_poly.pdbx_strand_id
1 'polypeptide(L)'
;MDNNRLNFIYKLNHIVNENEVGTVEFELAKFFLDNFKSVARWNIYQIAEEKHVSRASIRRFAKQLGYENFLEMKRNAETFDDGISEFQKFYGYEDFLSKLQSNIVSLMEELSLRFNTQEVDRLVRLINSNQEVMILCSSNIAGSVKTFQQRMVIFGKRITLLTSKDDLTVALTTYKEPLIIVFSLSGLFVSSMYLKRFQQQRSCLPTTATQFTIVTLTNYII
;
A
#
# COMPACT_ATOMS: atom_id res chain seq x y z
N MET A 1 -6.02 -13.61 -1.12
CA MET A 1 -5.82 -12.79 0.10
C MET A 1 -6.42 -11.42 -0.16
N ASP A 2 -7.41 -11.05 0.60
CA ASP A 2 -8.12 -9.78 0.37
C ASP A 2 -7.25 -8.60 0.82
N ASN A 3 -6.61 -7.95 -0.15
CA ASN A 3 -5.65 -6.85 0.03
C ASN A 3 -6.29 -5.61 0.70
N ASN A 4 -7.62 -5.57 0.74
CA ASN A 4 -8.37 -4.43 1.26
C ASN A 4 -8.29 -4.28 2.79
N ARG A 5 -8.18 -5.36 3.51
CA ARG A 5 -8.25 -5.34 4.96
C ARG A 5 -6.90 -5.11 5.65
N LEU A 6 -5.83 -5.69 5.15
CA LEU A 6 -4.48 -5.29 5.58
C LEU A 6 -4.28 -3.80 5.31
N ASN A 7 -4.85 -3.30 4.20
CA ASN A 7 -4.86 -1.88 3.90
C ASN A 7 -5.68 -1.08 4.93
N PHE A 8 -6.81 -1.61 5.42
CA PHE A 8 -7.62 -0.95 6.45
C PHE A 8 -6.85 -0.85 7.78
N ILE A 9 -6.27 -1.95 8.28
CA ILE A 9 -5.43 -1.96 9.49
C ILE A 9 -4.24 -1.02 9.34
N TYR A 10 -3.56 -1.05 8.19
CA TYR A 10 -2.45 -0.15 7.92
C TYR A 10 -2.86 1.33 8.02
N LYS A 11 -3.98 1.70 7.41
CA LYS A 11 -4.51 3.07 7.46
C LYS A 11 -4.87 3.50 8.87
N LEU A 12 -5.49 2.61 9.67
CA LEU A 12 -5.80 2.89 11.07
C LEU A 12 -4.52 3.11 11.89
N ASN A 13 -3.54 2.20 11.77
CA ASN A 13 -2.25 2.36 12.45
C ASN A 13 -1.52 3.62 12.01
N HIS A 14 -1.58 3.97 10.72
CA HIS A 14 -1.01 5.22 10.22
C HIS A 14 -1.63 6.44 10.92
N ILE A 15 -2.97 6.47 11.05
CA ILE A 15 -3.65 7.56 11.76
C ILE A 15 -3.23 7.62 13.23
N VAL A 16 -3.15 6.49 13.92
CA VAL A 16 -2.70 6.44 15.33
C VAL A 16 -1.26 6.95 15.49
N ASN A 17 -0.39 6.65 14.53
CA ASN A 17 1.03 7.04 14.60
C ASN A 17 1.29 8.50 14.21
N GLU A 18 0.44 9.09 13.36
CA GLU A 18 0.66 10.43 12.81
C GLU A 18 -0.20 11.52 13.49
N ASN A 19 -1.18 11.13 14.29
CA ASN A 19 -2.06 12.08 14.97
C ASN A 19 -1.77 12.15 16.46
N GLU A 20 -2.02 13.33 17.05
CA GLU A 20 -1.90 13.54 18.49
C GLU A 20 -2.98 12.75 19.25
N VAL A 21 -2.57 12.23 20.40
CA VAL A 21 -3.47 11.51 21.32
C VAL A 21 -4.63 12.43 21.75
N GLY A 22 -5.86 11.91 21.68
CA GLY A 22 -7.06 12.65 22.04
C GLY A 22 -7.73 13.41 20.90
N THR A 23 -7.13 13.43 19.71
CA THR A 23 -7.84 13.91 18.51
C THR A 23 -8.96 12.95 18.13
N VAL A 24 -10.01 13.45 17.48
CA VAL A 24 -11.15 12.62 17.03
C VAL A 24 -10.68 11.50 16.10
N GLU A 25 -9.74 11.79 15.22
CA GLU A 25 -9.15 10.85 14.28
C GLU A 25 -8.38 9.74 15.00
N PHE A 26 -7.56 10.09 16.00
CA PHE A 26 -6.84 9.14 16.83
C PHE A 26 -7.79 8.23 17.60
N GLU A 27 -8.79 8.81 18.28
CA GLU A 27 -9.75 8.06 19.10
C GLU A 27 -10.61 7.11 18.26
N LEU A 28 -11.02 7.52 17.05
CA LEU A 28 -11.76 6.66 16.14
C LEU A 28 -10.86 5.54 15.58
N ALA A 29 -9.63 5.86 15.18
CA ALA A 29 -8.69 4.84 14.69
C ALA A 29 -8.38 3.80 15.76
N LYS A 30 -8.11 4.23 16.99
CA LYS A 30 -7.90 3.35 18.14
C LYS A 30 -9.13 2.49 18.42
N PHE A 31 -10.33 3.07 18.45
CA PHE A 31 -11.56 2.33 18.63
C PHE A 31 -11.73 1.21 17.61
N PHE A 32 -11.49 1.49 16.33
CA PHE A 32 -11.60 0.47 15.29
C PHE A 32 -10.52 -0.60 15.39
N LEU A 33 -9.31 -0.28 15.83
CA LEU A 33 -8.26 -1.27 16.11
C LEU A 33 -8.62 -2.16 17.30
N ASP A 34 -9.06 -1.57 18.42
CA ASP A 34 -9.41 -2.30 19.64
C ASP A 34 -10.63 -3.22 19.42
N ASN A 35 -11.57 -2.79 18.58
CA ASN A 35 -12.80 -3.52 18.27
C ASN A 35 -12.75 -4.24 16.92
N PHE A 36 -11.57 -4.48 16.38
CA PHE A 36 -11.39 -4.94 15.02
C PHE A 36 -12.16 -6.22 14.68
N LYS A 37 -12.18 -7.21 15.58
CA LYS A 37 -12.92 -8.48 15.41
C LYS A 37 -14.44 -8.32 15.47
N SER A 38 -14.93 -7.24 16.04
CA SER A 38 -16.35 -6.99 16.29
C SER A 38 -16.89 -5.77 15.53
N VAL A 39 -16.11 -5.16 14.63
CA VAL A 39 -16.53 -3.96 13.85
C VAL A 39 -17.85 -4.18 13.12
N ALA A 40 -18.10 -5.39 12.63
CA ALA A 40 -19.36 -5.80 12.02
C ALA A 40 -20.60 -5.55 12.88
N ARG A 41 -20.46 -5.63 14.19
CA ARG A 41 -21.58 -5.50 15.16
C ARG A 41 -21.90 -4.05 15.47
N TRP A 42 -20.97 -3.11 15.24
CA TRP A 42 -21.15 -1.70 15.57
C TRP A 42 -21.87 -0.95 14.47
N ASN A 43 -22.84 -0.12 14.87
CA ASN A 43 -23.45 0.84 13.96
C ASN A 43 -22.95 2.26 14.27
N ILE A 44 -23.17 3.18 13.35
CA ILE A 44 -22.67 4.56 13.45
C ILE A 44 -23.21 5.32 14.67
N TYR A 45 -24.40 4.96 15.17
CA TYR A 45 -25.00 5.59 16.33
C TYR A 45 -24.31 5.15 17.62
N GLN A 46 -24.05 3.84 17.74
CA GLN A 46 -23.33 3.26 18.88
C GLN A 46 -21.91 3.80 18.99
N ILE A 47 -21.21 3.89 17.86
CA ILE A 47 -19.84 4.46 17.83
C ILE A 47 -19.87 5.95 18.23
N ALA A 48 -20.85 6.71 17.72
CA ALA A 48 -21.00 8.12 18.05
C ALA A 48 -21.24 8.35 19.55
N GLU A 49 -22.04 7.50 20.18
CA GLU A 49 -22.34 7.51 21.61
C GLU A 49 -21.11 7.08 22.43
N GLU A 50 -20.51 5.93 22.11
CA GLU A 50 -19.36 5.36 22.80
C GLU A 50 -18.13 6.28 22.81
N LYS A 51 -17.86 6.94 21.69
CA LYS A 51 -16.70 7.82 21.53
C LYS A 51 -17.03 9.31 21.70
N HIS A 52 -18.27 9.65 22.06
CA HIS A 52 -18.75 11.03 22.24
C HIS A 52 -18.43 11.94 21.02
N VAL A 53 -18.58 11.39 19.81
CA VAL A 53 -18.32 12.11 18.56
C VAL A 53 -19.57 12.22 17.71
N SER A 54 -19.61 13.20 16.81
CA SER A 54 -20.73 13.31 15.88
C SER A 54 -20.70 12.22 14.80
N ARG A 55 -21.88 11.81 14.31
CA ARG A 55 -21.97 10.91 13.14
C ARG A 55 -21.31 11.51 11.89
N ALA A 56 -21.29 12.84 11.80
CA ALA A 56 -20.60 13.54 10.72
C ALA A 56 -19.08 13.35 10.81
N SER A 57 -18.51 13.33 12.01
CA SER A 57 -17.09 13.04 12.24
C SER A 57 -16.73 11.62 11.79
N ILE A 58 -17.58 10.62 12.11
CA ILE A 58 -17.35 9.23 11.68
C ILE A 58 -17.42 9.10 10.15
N ARG A 59 -18.35 9.78 9.49
CA ARG A 59 -18.42 9.80 8.03
C ARG A 59 -17.20 10.45 7.39
N ARG A 60 -16.70 11.55 7.97
CA ARG A 60 -15.49 12.24 7.53
C ARG A 60 -14.26 11.35 7.70
N PHE A 61 -14.18 10.65 8.84
CA PHE A 61 -13.14 9.66 9.11
C PHE A 61 -13.12 8.54 8.06
N ALA A 62 -14.28 7.98 7.69
CA ALA A 62 -14.37 6.97 6.63
C ALA A 62 -13.86 7.52 5.28
N LYS A 63 -14.17 8.77 4.94
CA LYS A 63 -13.66 9.41 3.73
C LYS A 63 -12.15 9.65 3.79
N GLN A 64 -11.60 10.03 4.92
CA GLN A 64 -10.16 10.20 5.14
C GLN A 64 -9.41 8.87 4.93
N LEU A 65 -10.01 7.76 5.32
CA LEU A 65 -9.50 6.41 5.03
C LEU A 65 -9.68 5.98 3.57
N GLY A 66 -10.28 6.84 2.71
CA GLY A 66 -10.49 6.59 1.28
C GLY A 66 -11.70 5.72 0.96
N TYR A 67 -12.69 5.68 1.84
CA TYR A 67 -13.98 5.02 1.60
C TYR A 67 -15.06 6.05 1.25
N GLU A 68 -16.00 5.69 0.39
CA GLU A 68 -17.12 6.57 0.04
C GLU A 68 -18.00 6.90 1.24
N ASN A 69 -18.21 5.90 2.12
CA ASN A 69 -19.05 6.03 3.29
C ASN A 69 -18.67 5.01 4.39
N PHE A 70 -19.30 5.18 5.57
CA PHE A 70 -19.11 4.29 6.72
C PHE A 70 -19.49 2.82 6.44
N LEU A 71 -20.52 2.58 5.63
CA LEU A 71 -20.96 1.21 5.33
C LEU A 71 -19.93 0.47 4.47
N GLU A 72 -19.36 1.14 3.50
CA GLU A 72 -18.26 0.57 2.70
C GLU A 72 -17.04 0.28 3.56
N MET A 73 -16.63 1.23 4.41
CA MET A 73 -15.56 1.04 5.37
C MET A 73 -15.79 -0.19 6.25
N LYS A 74 -17.01 -0.34 6.78
CA LYS A 74 -17.42 -1.47 7.61
C LYS A 74 -17.34 -2.79 6.87
N ARG A 75 -17.85 -2.89 5.63
CA ARG A 75 -17.76 -4.11 4.81
C ARG A 75 -16.31 -4.52 4.57
N ASN A 76 -15.44 -3.57 4.31
CA ASN A 76 -14.01 -3.85 4.16
C ASN A 76 -13.36 -4.37 5.45
N ALA A 77 -13.88 -3.98 6.61
CA ALA A 77 -13.44 -4.50 7.89
C ALA A 77 -13.98 -5.93 8.19
N GLU A 78 -15.12 -6.31 7.65
CA GLU A 78 -15.79 -7.60 7.89
C GLU A 78 -15.12 -8.79 7.16
N THR A 79 -14.48 -8.56 6.02
CA THR A 79 -13.93 -9.63 5.14
C THR A 79 -12.66 -10.28 5.66
N PHE A 80 -12.38 -10.19 6.97
CA PHE A 80 -11.16 -10.79 7.54
C PHE A 80 -11.43 -12.16 8.16
N ASP A 81 -11.20 -13.18 7.41
CA ASP A 81 -10.97 -14.50 7.96
C ASP A 81 -9.72 -15.14 7.30
N ASP A 82 -9.01 -15.98 8.04
CA ASP A 82 -8.01 -16.96 7.65
C ASP A 82 -6.52 -16.58 7.55
N GLY A 83 -6.09 -15.36 7.26
CA GLY A 83 -4.64 -15.06 7.25
C GLY A 83 -3.97 -15.22 8.63
N ILE A 84 -4.70 -14.91 9.70
CA ILE A 84 -4.22 -15.10 11.08
C ILE A 84 -4.21 -16.58 11.45
N SER A 85 -5.18 -17.36 10.98
CA SER A 85 -5.27 -18.80 11.25
C SER A 85 -4.12 -19.56 10.59
N GLU A 86 -3.71 -19.19 9.38
CA GLU A 86 -2.55 -19.77 8.72
C GLU A 86 -1.25 -19.40 9.44
N PHE A 87 -1.10 -18.16 9.86
CA PHE A 87 0.06 -17.71 10.62
C PHE A 87 0.12 -18.40 12.00
N GLN A 88 -1.02 -18.53 12.70
CA GLN A 88 -1.11 -19.26 13.96
C GLN A 88 -0.83 -20.74 13.79
N LYS A 89 -1.31 -21.38 12.71
CA LYS A 89 -0.97 -22.76 12.38
C LYS A 89 0.52 -22.91 12.14
N PHE A 90 1.14 -21.98 11.42
CA PHE A 90 2.59 -22.01 11.18
C PHE A 90 3.40 -21.95 12.48
N TYR A 91 3.00 -21.09 13.44
CA TYR A 91 3.62 -21.00 14.76
C TYR A 91 3.36 -22.21 15.68
N GLY A 92 2.28 -22.94 15.44
CA GLY A 92 1.89 -24.11 16.26
C GLY A 92 2.65 -25.40 15.93
N TYR A 93 3.56 -25.39 14.95
CA TYR A 93 4.36 -26.58 14.64
C TYR A 93 5.49 -26.75 15.64
N GLU A 94 5.67 -27.99 16.14
CA GLU A 94 6.80 -28.34 17.03
C GLU A 94 8.16 -28.08 16.39
N ASP A 95 8.24 -28.13 15.06
CA ASP A 95 9.44 -27.90 14.24
C ASP A 95 9.46 -26.51 13.54
N PHE A 96 8.79 -25.51 14.14
CA PHE A 96 8.68 -24.15 13.58
C PHE A 96 10.03 -23.57 13.10
N LEU A 97 11.07 -23.66 13.94
CA LEU A 97 12.39 -23.11 13.61
C LEU A 97 13.01 -23.78 12.39
N SER A 98 12.90 -25.12 12.30
CA SER A 98 13.40 -25.88 11.16
C SER A 98 12.66 -25.50 9.86
N LYS A 99 11.35 -25.34 9.92
CA LYS A 99 10.53 -24.90 8.79
C LYS A 99 10.86 -23.48 8.38
N LEU A 100 11.01 -22.57 9.33
CA LEU A 100 11.40 -21.19 9.06
C LEU A 100 12.78 -21.14 8.38
N GLN A 101 13.75 -21.88 8.90
CA GLN A 101 15.09 -21.98 8.31
C GLN A 101 15.03 -22.52 6.88
N SER A 102 14.31 -23.61 6.66
CA SER A 102 14.14 -24.22 5.34
C SER A 102 13.51 -23.22 4.35
N ASN A 103 12.48 -22.52 4.77
CA ASN A 103 11.81 -21.52 3.94
C ASN A 103 12.75 -20.36 3.57
N ILE A 104 13.56 -19.88 4.52
CA ILE A 104 14.55 -18.81 4.26
C ILE A 104 15.61 -19.30 3.26
N VAL A 105 16.14 -20.52 3.44
CA VAL A 105 17.12 -21.11 2.51
C VAL A 105 16.52 -21.21 1.10
N SER A 106 15.32 -21.78 0.98
CA SER A 106 14.65 -21.90 -0.32
C SER A 106 14.39 -20.55 -0.98
N LEU A 107 14.01 -19.53 -0.21
CA LEU A 107 13.85 -18.16 -0.72
C LEU A 107 15.17 -17.58 -1.24
N MET A 108 16.28 -17.82 -0.53
CA MET A 108 17.61 -17.34 -0.98
C MET A 108 18.08 -18.05 -2.24
N GLU A 109 17.83 -19.35 -2.36
CA GLU A 109 18.11 -20.13 -3.57
C GLU A 109 17.28 -19.61 -4.75
N GLU A 110 16.00 -19.43 -4.57
CA GLU A 110 15.10 -18.90 -5.60
C GLU A 110 15.50 -17.48 -6.02
N LEU A 111 15.83 -16.62 -5.07
CA LEU A 111 16.33 -15.27 -5.35
C LEU A 111 17.59 -15.32 -6.20
N SER A 112 18.55 -16.20 -5.85
CA SER A 112 19.80 -16.37 -6.60
C SER A 112 19.57 -16.83 -8.04
N LEU A 113 18.59 -17.71 -8.26
CA LEU A 113 18.21 -18.19 -9.59
C LEU A 113 17.51 -17.12 -10.43
N ARG A 114 16.69 -16.28 -9.78
CA ARG A 114 15.88 -15.25 -10.47
C ARG A 114 16.59 -13.90 -10.58
N PHE A 115 17.66 -13.69 -9.83
CA PHE A 115 18.38 -12.42 -9.83
C PHE A 115 19.03 -12.16 -11.19
N ASN A 116 18.53 -11.12 -11.86
CA ASN A 116 19.02 -10.73 -13.18
C ASN A 116 19.78 -9.40 -13.09
N THR A 117 21.12 -9.50 -13.12
CA THR A 117 22.01 -8.34 -13.07
C THR A 117 21.76 -7.35 -14.22
N GLN A 118 21.40 -7.82 -15.40
CA GLN A 118 21.14 -6.96 -16.57
C GLN A 118 19.88 -6.10 -16.34
N GLU A 119 18.84 -6.67 -15.72
CA GLU A 119 17.63 -5.90 -15.38
C GLU A 119 17.90 -4.90 -14.25
N VAL A 120 18.72 -5.26 -13.27
CA VAL A 120 19.16 -4.32 -12.23
C VAL A 120 19.94 -3.17 -12.84
N ASP A 121 20.91 -3.45 -13.71
CA ASP A 121 21.69 -2.43 -14.42
C ASP A 121 20.80 -1.53 -15.30
N ARG A 122 19.80 -2.12 -15.95
CA ARG A 122 18.81 -1.36 -16.71
C ARG A 122 18.03 -0.41 -15.81
N LEU A 123 17.55 -0.90 -14.66
CA LEU A 123 16.81 -0.08 -13.70
C LEU A 123 17.67 1.06 -13.14
N VAL A 124 18.93 0.76 -12.81
CA VAL A 124 19.90 1.77 -12.34
C VAL A 124 20.12 2.85 -13.41
N ARG A 125 20.31 2.47 -14.67
CA ARG A 125 20.42 3.44 -15.77
C ARG A 125 19.17 4.30 -15.91
N LEU A 126 17.97 3.72 -15.83
CA LEU A 126 16.71 4.44 -15.89
C LEU A 126 16.59 5.45 -14.74
N ILE A 127 16.89 5.04 -13.51
CA ILE A 127 16.86 5.93 -12.34
C ILE A 127 17.87 7.08 -12.53
N ASN A 128 19.06 6.79 -13.04
CA ASN A 128 20.10 7.80 -13.20
C ASN A 128 19.80 8.78 -14.33
N SER A 129 19.22 8.32 -15.43
CA SER A 129 18.93 9.17 -16.60
C SER A 129 17.67 10.02 -16.44
N ASN A 130 16.80 9.73 -15.48
CA ASN A 130 15.58 10.48 -15.26
C ASN A 130 15.74 11.46 -14.11
N GLN A 131 15.28 12.68 -14.31
CA GLN A 131 15.30 13.73 -13.28
C GLN A 131 14.22 13.47 -12.22
N GLU A 132 13.03 13.11 -12.66
CA GLU A 132 11.89 12.84 -11.80
C GLU A 132 11.64 11.32 -11.74
N VAL A 133 11.85 10.74 -10.57
CA VAL A 133 11.66 9.31 -10.31
C VAL A 133 10.59 9.12 -9.25
N MET A 134 9.59 8.30 -9.56
CA MET A 134 8.47 8.03 -8.68
C MET A 134 8.30 6.52 -8.48
N ILE A 135 7.94 6.12 -7.28
CA ILE A 135 7.58 4.73 -6.98
C ILE A 135 6.11 4.69 -6.60
N LEU A 136 5.33 3.96 -7.37
CA LEU A 136 3.94 3.67 -7.09
C LEU A 136 3.83 2.30 -6.43
N CYS A 137 3.32 2.25 -5.22
CA CYS A 137 3.15 1.00 -4.49
C CYS A 137 1.90 1.02 -3.59
N SER A 138 1.47 -0.15 -3.15
CA SER A 138 0.40 -0.25 -2.16
C SER A 138 0.89 0.19 -0.77
N SER A 139 -0.03 0.66 0.05
CA SER A 139 0.29 1.23 1.38
C SER A 139 1.00 0.23 2.32
N ASN A 140 0.70 -1.07 2.19
CA ASN A 140 1.30 -2.12 3.04
C ASN A 140 2.80 -2.33 2.80
N ILE A 141 3.33 -1.98 1.62
CA ILE A 141 4.77 -2.07 1.31
C ILE A 141 5.48 -0.72 1.32
N ALA A 142 4.73 0.36 1.54
CA ALA A 142 5.27 1.71 1.54
C ALA A 142 6.41 1.91 2.56
N GLY A 143 6.38 1.20 3.70
CA GLY A 143 7.44 1.24 4.70
C GLY A 143 8.81 0.82 4.15
N SER A 144 8.87 -0.30 3.42
CA SER A 144 10.10 -0.77 2.78
C SER A 144 10.59 0.19 1.68
N VAL A 145 9.66 0.75 0.90
CA VAL A 145 9.97 1.73 -0.14
C VAL A 145 10.47 3.05 0.46
N LYS A 146 9.93 3.50 1.59
CA LYS A 146 10.44 4.69 2.32
C LYS A 146 11.91 4.53 2.72
N THR A 147 12.32 3.35 3.17
CA THR A 147 13.74 3.08 3.49
C THR A 147 14.61 3.20 2.24
N PHE A 148 14.18 2.68 1.11
CA PHE A 148 14.86 2.84 -0.16
C PHE A 148 14.93 4.31 -0.59
N GLN A 149 13.81 5.03 -0.52
CA GLN A 149 13.71 6.47 -0.82
C GLN A 149 14.75 7.28 -0.02
N GLN A 150 14.85 7.03 1.30
CA GLN A 150 15.80 7.70 2.18
C GLN A 150 17.25 7.45 1.77
N ARG A 151 17.58 6.20 1.42
CA ARG A 151 18.94 5.83 0.99
C ARG A 151 19.32 6.46 -0.35
N MET A 152 18.36 6.61 -1.27
CA MET A 152 18.63 7.21 -2.58
C MET A 152 19.04 8.68 -2.50
N VAL A 153 18.64 9.40 -1.46
CA VAL A 153 19.10 10.78 -1.21
C VAL A 153 20.61 10.85 -1.03
N ILE A 154 21.24 9.84 -0.41
CA ILE A 154 22.69 9.76 -0.23
C ILE A 154 23.41 9.68 -1.60
N PHE A 155 22.76 9.08 -2.59
CA PHE A 155 23.27 9.00 -3.96
C PHE A 155 22.84 10.19 -4.84
N GLY A 156 22.33 11.26 -4.23
CA GLY A 156 21.87 12.46 -4.94
C GLY A 156 20.58 12.28 -5.73
N LYS A 157 19.81 11.20 -5.49
CA LYS A 157 18.55 10.93 -6.17
C LYS A 157 17.36 11.11 -5.23
N ARG A 158 16.45 12.02 -5.59
CA ARG A 158 15.16 12.18 -4.93
C ARG A 158 14.14 11.27 -5.61
N ILE A 159 13.44 10.48 -4.80
CA ILE A 159 12.35 9.61 -5.24
C ILE A 159 11.06 10.08 -4.59
N THR A 160 9.99 10.19 -5.36
CA THR A 160 8.65 10.48 -4.84
C THR A 160 7.86 9.19 -4.67
N LEU A 161 7.30 8.97 -3.48
CA LEU A 161 6.45 7.83 -3.19
C LEU A 161 4.99 8.16 -3.45
N LEU A 162 4.31 7.33 -4.23
CA LEU A 162 2.90 7.43 -4.56
C LEU A 162 2.19 6.19 -4.00
N THR A 163 1.15 6.39 -3.19
CA THR A 163 0.41 5.29 -2.55
C THR A 163 -1.06 5.26 -2.92
N SER A 164 -1.54 6.27 -3.62
CA SER A 164 -2.92 6.41 -4.05
C SER A 164 -3.05 6.74 -5.53
N LYS A 165 -4.27 6.59 -6.05
CA LYS A 165 -4.61 7.00 -7.41
C LYS A 165 -4.54 8.51 -7.57
N ASP A 166 -4.94 9.25 -6.54
CA ASP A 166 -4.97 10.70 -6.57
C ASP A 166 -3.55 11.25 -6.62
N ASP A 167 -2.62 10.67 -5.83
CA ASP A 167 -1.19 11.00 -5.90
C ASP A 167 -0.64 10.78 -7.31
N LEU A 168 -0.98 9.64 -7.94
CA LEU A 168 -0.54 9.36 -9.31
C LEU A 168 -1.11 10.37 -10.31
N THR A 169 -2.39 10.73 -10.17
CA THR A 169 -3.03 11.70 -11.06
C THR A 169 -2.37 13.07 -10.94
N VAL A 170 -2.14 13.53 -9.70
CA VAL A 170 -1.44 14.79 -9.43
C VAL A 170 -0.02 14.75 -9.99
N ALA A 171 0.71 13.67 -9.78
CA ALA A 171 2.07 13.52 -10.26
C ALA A 171 2.16 13.61 -11.80
N LEU A 172 1.25 12.91 -12.51
CA LEU A 172 1.20 12.92 -13.98
C LEU A 172 0.80 14.28 -14.57
N THR A 173 0.07 15.10 -13.83
CA THR A 173 -0.28 16.46 -14.28
C THR A 173 0.80 17.50 -13.94
N THR A 174 1.61 17.23 -12.92
CA THR A 174 2.61 18.19 -12.41
C THR A 174 3.97 18.02 -13.07
N TYR A 175 4.39 16.79 -13.33
CA TYR A 175 5.74 16.49 -13.80
C TYR A 175 5.77 16.09 -15.27
N LYS A 176 6.79 16.59 -15.97
CA LYS A 176 7.01 16.27 -17.37
C LYS A 176 7.93 15.05 -17.48
N GLU A 177 7.46 14.00 -18.14
CA GLU A 177 8.22 12.77 -18.41
C GLU A 177 8.79 12.04 -17.17
N PRO A 178 8.00 11.81 -16.10
CA PRO A 178 8.51 11.11 -14.94
C PRO A 178 8.77 9.62 -15.22
N LEU A 179 9.82 9.07 -14.62
CA LEU A 179 9.99 7.61 -14.52
C LEU A 179 9.09 7.10 -13.39
N ILE A 180 8.12 6.26 -13.71
CA ILE A 180 7.24 5.62 -12.72
C ILE A 180 7.62 4.14 -12.59
N ILE A 181 8.10 3.76 -11.41
CA ILE A 181 8.39 2.38 -11.05
C ILE A 181 7.20 1.86 -10.24
N VAL A 182 6.53 0.82 -10.74
CA VAL A 182 5.41 0.19 -10.03
C VAL A 182 5.92 -1.00 -9.23
N PHE A 183 5.79 -0.92 -7.91
CA PHE A 183 6.18 -2.00 -7.02
C PHE A 183 4.94 -2.76 -6.54
N SER A 184 4.80 -4.03 -6.96
CA SER A 184 3.66 -4.86 -6.65
C SER A 184 4.08 -6.28 -6.29
N LEU A 185 3.82 -6.73 -5.07
CA LEU A 185 4.19 -8.08 -4.61
C LEU A 185 3.36 -9.17 -5.29
N SER A 186 2.05 -8.99 -5.38
CA SER A 186 1.11 -10.01 -5.89
C SER A 186 0.75 -9.86 -7.37
N GLY A 187 1.25 -8.82 -8.04
CA GLY A 187 0.79 -8.47 -9.39
C GLY A 187 -0.64 -7.91 -9.46
N LEU A 188 -1.45 -8.08 -8.43
CA LEU A 188 -2.85 -7.61 -8.38
C LEU A 188 -2.96 -6.09 -8.46
N PHE A 189 -2.00 -5.37 -7.89
CA PHE A 189 -1.96 -3.91 -7.95
C PHE A 189 -1.77 -3.41 -9.38
N VAL A 190 -0.98 -4.12 -10.18
CA VAL A 190 -0.74 -3.83 -11.60
C VAL A 190 -1.94 -4.21 -12.46
N SER A 191 -2.58 -5.34 -12.16
CA SER A 191 -3.77 -5.83 -12.88
C SER A 191 -5.04 -5.09 -12.49
N SER A 192 -5.05 -4.37 -11.36
CA SER A 192 -6.17 -3.52 -10.99
C SER A 192 -6.38 -2.46 -12.09
N MET A 193 -7.64 -2.16 -12.40
CA MET A 193 -8.08 -1.27 -13.51
C MET A 193 -7.39 0.11 -13.59
N TYR A 194 -6.53 0.43 -12.63
CA TYR A 194 -5.83 1.68 -12.57
C TYR A 194 -4.83 1.88 -13.72
N LEU A 195 -3.96 0.90 -13.98
CA LEU A 195 -2.95 1.05 -15.02
C LEU A 195 -3.52 0.86 -16.42
N LYS A 196 -4.53 0.00 -16.60
CA LYS A 196 -5.24 -0.16 -17.88
C LYS A 196 -5.99 1.11 -18.28
N ARG A 197 -6.64 1.80 -17.34
CA ARG A 197 -7.28 3.10 -17.61
C ARG A 197 -6.27 4.19 -17.97
N PHE A 198 -5.11 4.20 -17.34
CA PHE A 198 -4.06 5.17 -17.69
C PHE A 198 -3.48 4.93 -19.08
N GLN A 199 -3.34 3.68 -19.50
CA GLN A 199 -2.97 3.36 -20.89
C GLN A 199 -4.04 3.76 -21.89
N GLN A 200 -5.33 3.66 -21.53
CA GLN A 200 -6.46 4.07 -22.37
C GLN A 200 -6.68 5.60 -22.36
N GLN A 201 -6.42 6.31 -21.27
CA GLN A 201 -6.50 7.76 -21.21
C GLN A 201 -5.42 8.48 -22.02
N ARG A 202 -4.38 7.78 -22.49
CA ARG A 202 -3.41 8.31 -23.47
C ARG A 202 -4.07 8.86 -24.72
N SER A 203 -5.22 8.35 -25.13
CA SER A 203 -5.97 8.83 -26.29
C SER A 203 -6.81 10.09 -26.04
N CYS A 204 -6.98 10.50 -24.78
CA CYS A 204 -7.82 11.61 -24.35
C CYS A 204 -7.06 12.78 -23.73
N LEU A 205 -5.74 12.66 -23.53
CA LEU A 205 -4.90 13.76 -23.05
C LEU A 205 -4.44 14.63 -24.25
N PRO A 206 -4.36 15.96 -24.09
CA PRO A 206 -3.88 16.82 -25.15
C PRO A 206 -2.47 16.41 -25.58
N THR A 207 -2.13 16.64 -26.85
CA THR A 207 -0.93 16.19 -27.58
C THR A 207 0.41 16.60 -26.95
N THR A 208 0.39 17.37 -25.87
CA THR A 208 1.54 17.74 -25.02
C THR A 208 1.75 16.80 -23.85
N ALA A 209 0.97 15.72 -23.77
CA ALA A 209 1.02 14.79 -22.66
C ALA A 209 2.32 13.97 -22.68
N THR A 210 3.02 14.19 -21.68
CA THR A 210 4.14 13.56 -21.02
C THR A 210 4.35 12.12 -21.44
N GLN A 211 5.49 11.81 -22.04
CA GLN A 211 6.00 10.45 -22.13
C GLN A 211 6.36 10.02 -20.71
N PHE A 212 5.86 8.88 -20.26
CA PHE A 212 6.30 8.29 -19.00
C PHE A 212 6.74 6.85 -19.25
N THR A 213 7.78 6.44 -18.55
CA THR A 213 8.26 5.07 -18.59
C THR A 213 7.72 4.34 -17.36
N ILE A 214 6.95 3.28 -17.56
CA ILE A 214 6.49 2.40 -16.48
C ILE A 214 7.37 1.16 -16.46
N VAL A 215 8.01 0.94 -15.32
CA VAL A 215 8.71 -0.31 -15.01
C VAL A 215 7.91 -1.01 -13.92
N THR A 216 7.48 -2.24 -14.20
CA THR A 216 6.71 -3.04 -13.26
C THR A 216 7.62 -4.09 -12.63
N LEU A 217 7.75 -4.05 -11.31
CA LEU A 217 8.44 -5.06 -10.52
C LEU A 217 7.35 -5.93 -9.87
N THR A 218 7.07 -7.08 -10.47
CA THR A 218 6.10 -8.07 -9.98
C THR A 218 6.78 -9.42 -9.80
N ASN A 219 6.38 -10.15 -8.76
CA ASN A 219 6.76 -11.54 -8.53
C ASN A 219 8.25 -11.83 -8.27
N TYR A 220 8.98 -10.91 -7.67
CA TYR A 220 10.37 -11.20 -7.30
C TYR A 220 10.57 -11.70 -5.86
N ILE A 221 9.49 -11.80 -5.06
CA ILE A 221 9.56 -12.35 -3.70
C ILE A 221 8.20 -12.94 -3.33
N ILE A 222 8.02 -14.22 -3.42
CA ILE A 222 7.23 -15.08 -2.53
C ILE A 222 7.90 -16.44 -2.47
#